data_b2c27c84beae0dcc23fd1c438319f8e9
#
_entry.id   b2c27c84beae0dcc23fd1c438319f8e9
#
_cell.length_a   1.000
_cell.length_b   1.000
_cell.length_c   1.000
_cell.angle_alpha   90.00
_cell.angle_beta   90.00
_cell.angle_gamma   90.00
#
_symmetry.space_group_name_H-M   'P 1'
#
loop_
_entity.id
_entity.type
_entity.pdbx_description
1 polymer ?
#
loop_
_entity_poly.entity_id
_entity_poly.type
_entity_poly.pdbx_seq_one_letter_code
_entity_poly.pdbx_strand_id
1 'polypeptide(L)'
;FHWEYCRCEQGTSWNNIQYKSLTSEYMDYIQYYRKNHDLSEERREKIKVQIQRARNNSREIFLNDYELWIYYESKAAMKLNKVSRAILATYCPFNKDIREFLKTNTAFSEAMMRQIRNFGEKAKEWDMRIKRRENNNLEVPEEFYRTYEYYADH
;
A
#
# COMPACT_ATOMS: atom_id res chain seq x y z
N PHE A 1 -3.94 3.56 -13.04
CA PHE A 1 -5.19 3.02 -12.51
C PHE A 1 -5.23 3.11 -10.98
N HIS A 2 -4.35 2.44 -10.22
CA HIS A 2 -4.34 2.44 -8.74
C HIS A 2 -4.37 3.84 -8.14
N TRP A 3 -3.55 4.76 -8.65
CA TRP A 3 -3.51 6.13 -8.16
C TRP A 3 -4.85 6.87 -8.32
N GLU A 4 -5.44 6.81 -9.52
CA GLU A 4 -6.69 7.49 -9.82
C GLU A 4 -7.90 6.86 -9.12
N TYR A 5 -7.91 5.52 -9.04
CA TYR A 5 -8.95 4.79 -8.31
C TYR A 5 -8.99 5.20 -6.84
N CYS A 6 -7.85 5.18 -6.15
CA CYS A 6 -7.79 5.60 -4.75
C CYS A 6 -8.19 7.07 -4.56
N ARG A 7 -7.79 7.94 -5.49
CA ARG A 7 -8.16 9.36 -5.47
C ARG A 7 -9.66 9.57 -5.65
N CYS A 8 -10.29 8.82 -6.54
CA CYS A 8 -11.72 8.93 -6.83
C CYS A 8 -12.58 8.32 -5.71
N GLU A 9 -12.23 7.15 -5.19
CA GLU A 9 -13.03 6.48 -4.15
C GLU A 9 -13.05 7.22 -2.83
N GLN A 10 -11.96 7.88 -2.48
CA GLN A 10 -11.81 8.50 -1.16
C GLN A 10 -12.06 10.00 -1.17
N GLY A 11 -12.38 10.54 -2.34
CA GLY A 11 -12.58 11.97 -2.52
C GLY A 11 -11.33 12.77 -2.18
N THR A 12 -11.50 14.07 -2.02
CA THR A 12 -10.44 15.01 -1.66
C THR A 12 -10.11 15.01 -0.16
N SER A 13 -10.75 14.16 0.64
CA SER A 13 -10.57 14.11 2.10
C SER A 13 -9.37 13.26 2.52
N TRP A 14 -8.23 13.43 1.83
CA TRP A 14 -6.94 12.89 2.25
C TRP A 14 -6.51 13.39 3.65
N ASN A 15 -7.10 14.46 4.15
CA ASN A 15 -6.96 14.96 5.52
C ASN A 15 -7.73 14.14 6.56
N ASN A 16 -8.58 13.23 6.15
CA ASN A 16 -9.32 12.40 7.09
C ASN A 16 -8.47 11.20 7.51
N ILE A 17 -7.92 11.24 8.71
CA ILE A 17 -7.07 10.21 9.33
C ILE A 17 -7.72 8.81 9.29
N GLN A 18 -9.04 8.73 9.16
CA GLN A 18 -9.77 7.45 9.09
C GLN A 18 -9.59 6.73 7.76
N TYR A 19 -9.16 7.41 6.70
CA TYR A 19 -9.05 6.85 5.36
C TYR A 19 -7.62 6.92 4.83
N LYS A 20 -6.76 6.03 5.32
CA LYS A 20 -5.45 5.84 4.71
C LYS A 20 -5.59 5.17 3.35
N SER A 21 -5.04 5.81 2.34
CA SER A 21 -5.01 5.32 0.96
C SER A 21 -3.61 5.36 0.38
N LEU A 22 -3.42 4.69 -0.74
CA LEU A 22 -2.20 4.81 -1.53
C LEU A 22 -1.83 6.28 -1.76
N THR A 23 -2.80 7.07 -2.23
CA THR A 23 -2.59 8.49 -2.55
C THR A 23 -2.23 9.30 -1.32
N SER A 24 -2.99 9.17 -0.22
CA SER A 24 -2.71 9.91 1.01
C SER A 24 -1.37 9.54 1.62
N GLU A 25 -1.00 8.26 1.65
CA GLU A 25 0.29 7.83 2.20
C GLU A 25 1.47 8.30 1.33
N TYR A 26 1.34 8.33 0.00
CA TYR A 26 2.38 8.90 -0.86
C TYR A 26 2.52 10.42 -0.69
N MET A 27 1.42 11.14 -0.54
CA MET A 27 1.46 12.58 -0.28
C MET A 27 2.12 12.89 1.07
N ASP A 28 1.76 12.16 2.12
CA ASP A 28 2.39 12.28 3.44
C ASP A 28 3.89 11.93 3.38
N TYR A 29 4.25 10.85 2.70
CA TYR A 29 5.63 10.46 2.51
C TYR A 29 6.46 11.54 1.82
N ILE A 30 5.95 12.13 0.74
CA ILE A 30 6.63 13.19 -0.02
C ILE A 30 6.72 14.48 0.80
N GLN A 31 5.65 14.83 1.52
CA GLN A 31 5.60 16.05 2.33
C GLN A 31 6.50 15.96 3.56
N TYR A 32 6.56 14.79 4.21
CA TYR A 32 7.20 14.61 5.51
C TYR A 32 8.45 13.71 5.47
N TYR A 33 9.03 13.40 4.30
CA TYR A 33 10.18 12.50 4.19
C TYR A 33 11.38 12.93 5.07
N ARG A 34 11.56 14.25 5.27
CA ARG A 34 12.64 14.78 6.10
C ARG A 34 12.51 14.43 7.59
N LYS A 35 11.28 14.23 8.06
CA LYS A 35 10.96 13.88 9.45
C LYS A 35 10.86 12.37 9.67
N ASN A 36 10.99 11.58 8.62
CA ASN A 36 10.84 10.14 8.72
C ASN A 36 12.14 9.51 9.24
N HIS A 37 12.07 8.92 10.43
CA HIS A 37 13.22 8.30 11.11
C HIS A 37 13.70 7.01 10.44
N ASP A 38 12.86 6.36 9.63
CA ASP A 38 13.21 5.16 8.87
C ASP A 38 14.09 5.45 7.64
N LEU A 39 14.31 6.72 7.32
CA LEU A 39 15.11 7.18 6.19
C LEU A 39 16.46 7.71 6.66
N SER A 40 17.55 7.12 6.16
CA SER A 40 18.89 7.68 6.33
C SER A 40 19.03 9.02 5.60
N GLU A 41 20.02 9.82 5.98
CA GLU A 41 20.28 11.12 5.35
C GLU A 41 20.56 11.00 3.85
N GLU A 42 21.37 10.01 3.45
CA GLU A 42 21.62 9.72 2.03
C GLU A 42 20.33 9.43 1.25
N ARG A 43 19.39 8.67 1.86
CA ARG A 43 18.10 8.39 1.23
C ARG A 43 17.21 9.62 1.16
N ARG A 44 17.22 10.48 2.17
CA ARG A 44 16.50 11.76 2.14
C ARG A 44 16.97 12.67 1.01
N GLU A 45 18.28 12.75 0.77
CA GLU A 45 18.82 13.51 -0.35
C GLU A 45 18.41 12.91 -1.72
N LYS A 46 18.42 11.59 -1.86
CA LYS A 46 17.92 10.93 -3.08
C LYS A 46 16.44 11.24 -3.33
N ILE A 47 15.61 11.20 -2.28
CA ILE A 47 14.18 11.55 -2.37
C ILE A 47 14.00 13.01 -2.75
N LYS A 48 14.76 13.93 -2.15
CA LYS A 48 14.75 15.36 -2.51
C LYS A 48 15.03 15.57 -3.99
N VAL A 49 16.04 14.91 -4.54
CA VAL A 49 16.35 14.97 -5.98
C VAL A 49 15.20 14.41 -6.82
N GLN A 50 14.61 13.30 -6.42
CA GLN A 50 13.44 12.71 -7.10
C GLN A 50 12.25 13.67 -7.09
N ILE A 51 11.94 14.28 -5.96
CA ILE A 51 10.85 15.28 -5.82
C ILE A 51 11.10 16.48 -6.74
N GLN A 52 12.33 16.98 -6.79
CA GLN A 52 12.69 18.10 -7.67
C GLN A 52 12.55 17.74 -9.15
N ARG A 53 13.00 16.56 -9.56
CA ARG A 53 12.85 16.05 -10.94
C ARG A 53 11.39 15.89 -11.35
N ALA A 54 10.57 15.38 -10.44
CA ALA A 54 9.13 15.23 -10.65
C ALA A 54 8.34 16.54 -10.46
N ARG A 55 9.01 17.68 -10.24
CA ARG A 55 8.37 18.99 -10.00
C ARG A 55 7.31 18.95 -8.89
N ASN A 56 7.60 18.24 -7.80
CA ASN A 56 6.70 17.97 -6.68
C ASN A 56 5.41 17.22 -7.07
N ASN A 57 5.37 16.57 -8.21
CA ASN A 57 4.22 15.78 -8.64
C ASN A 57 4.27 14.39 -7.97
N SER A 58 3.44 14.19 -6.96
CA SER A 58 3.37 12.92 -6.22
C SER A 58 2.96 11.74 -7.09
N ARG A 59 2.14 11.95 -8.11
CA ARG A 59 1.77 10.91 -9.08
C ARG A 59 2.98 10.41 -9.87
N GLU A 60 3.83 11.32 -10.35
CA GLU A 60 5.04 10.94 -11.09
C GLU A 60 6.02 10.16 -10.21
N ILE A 61 6.16 10.54 -8.95
CA ILE A 61 7.00 9.82 -8.00
C ILE A 61 6.44 8.41 -7.76
N PHE A 62 5.13 8.29 -7.56
CA PHE A 62 4.48 7.00 -7.44
C PHE A 62 4.69 6.13 -8.69
N LEU A 63 4.52 6.67 -9.90
CA LEU A 63 4.69 5.90 -11.13
C LEU A 63 6.12 5.35 -11.27
N ASN A 64 7.13 6.16 -10.98
CA ASN A 64 8.52 5.72 -10.99
C ASN A 64 8.78 4.61 -9.94
N ASP A 65 8.27 4.78 -8.73
CA ASP A 65 8.41 3.78 -7.67
C ASP A 65 7.64 2.50 -8.00
N TYR A 66 6.45 2.62 -8.59
CA TYR A 66 5.64 1.48 -9.02
C TYR A 66 6.31 0.66 -10.12
N GLU A 67 6.99 1.33 -11.06
CA GLU A 67 7.80 0.65 -12.08
C GLU A 67 8.94 -0.16 -11.44
N LEU A 68 9.67 0.45 -10.49
CA LEU A 68 10.73 -0.24 -9.74
C LEU A 68 10.16 -1.42 -8.92
N TRP A 69 8.98 -1.26 -8.33
CA TRP A 69 8.26 -2.29 -7.60
C TRP A 69 8.01 -3.51 -8.48
N ILE A 70 7.41 -3.32 -9.65
CA ILE A 70 7.05 -4.42 -10.55
C ILE A 70 8.27 -5.10 -11.16
N TYR A 71 9.26 -4.35 -11.65
CA TYR A 71 10.37 -4.93 -12.41
C TYR A 71 11.52 -5.47 -11.56
N TYR A 72 11.75 -4.92 -10.39
CA TYR A 72 12.91 -5.24 -9.57
C TYR A 72 12.55 -5.85 -8.21
N GLU A 73 11.68 -5.19 -7.46
CA GLU A 73 11.37 -5.64 -6.10
C GLU A 73 10.63 -6.98 -6.10
N SER A 74 9.85 -7.30 -7.13
CA SER A 74 9.23 -8.62 -7.34
C SER A 74 10.23 -9.77 -7.40
N LYS A 75 11.49 -9.47 -7.71
CA LYS A 75 12.63 -10.41 -7.81
C LYS A 75 13.59 -10.27 -6.63
N ALA A 76 13.17 -9.66 -5.54
CA ALA A 76 13.97 -9.31 -4.37
C ALA A 76 15.17 -8.39 -4.66
N ALA A 77 15.18 -7.67 -5.79
CA ALA A 77 16.20 -6.67 -6.12
C ALA A 77 15.79 -5.31 -5.54
N MET A 78 16.39 -4.93 -4.40
CA MET A 78 16.06 -3.73 -3.64
C MET A 78 16.43 -2.45 -4.40
N LYS A 79 15.44 -1.72 -4.88
CA LYS A 79 15.58 -0.41 -5.55
C LYS A 79 14.86 0.72 -4.80
N LEU A 80 13.78 0.37 -4.09
CA LEU A 80 13.00 1.32 -3.31
C LEU A 80 13.60 1.54 -1.92
N ASN A 81 13.26 2.66 -1.32
CA ASN A 81 13.49 2.86 0.11
C ASN A 81 12.43 2.09 0.92
N LYS A 82 12.68 1.95 2.22
CA LYS A 82 11.82 1.20 3.14
C LYS A 82 10.38 1.71 3.19
N VAL A 83 10.19 3.02 3.09
CA VAL A 83 8.87 3.65 3.22
C VAL A 83 8.02 3.40 1.98
N SER A 84 8.54 3.70 0.78
CA SER A 84 7.80 3.45 -0.47
C SER A 84 7.54 1.95 -0.69
N ARG A 85 8.50 1.08 -0.33
CA ARG A 85 8.29 -0.38 -0.35
C ARG A 85 7.12 -0.79 0.54
N ALA A 86 7.05 -0.27 1.77
CA ALA A 86 5.97 -0.60 2.70
C ALA A 86 4.59 -0.11 2.21
N ILE A 87 4.53 1.08 1.59
CA ILE A 87 3.29 1.60 1.00
C ILE A 87 2.86 0.70 -0.17
N LEU A 88 3.76 0.38 -1.09
CA LEU A 88 3.43 -0.44 -2.26
C LEU A 88 3.05 -1.87 -1.87
N ALA A 89 3.74 -2.48 -0.91
CA ALA A 89 3.36 -3.79 -0.38
C ALA A 89 1.93 -3.80 0.22
N THR A 90 1.50 -2.68 0.78
CA THR A 90 0.18 -2.56 1.39
C THR A 90 -0.94 -2.37 0.37
N TYR A 91 -0.73 -1.49 -0.62
CA TYR A 91 -1.78 -1.04 -1.55
C TYR A 91 -1.69 -1.63 -2.95
N CYS A 92 -0.52 -2.15 -3.34
CA CYS A 92 -0.25 -2.77 -4.62
C CYS A 92 0.44 -4.13 -4.40
N PRO A 93 -0.15 -5.04 -3.60
CA PRO A 93 0.49 -6.30 -3.25
C PRO A 93 0.72 -7.16 -4.49
N PHE A 94 1.82 -7.91 -4.47
CA PHE A 94 2.06 -8.96 -5.44
C PHE A 94 1.09 -10.14 -5.26
N ASN A 95 1.04 -11.04 -6.23
CA ASN A 95 0.38 -12.32 -6.09
C ASN A 95 1.01 -13.15 -4.96
N LYS A 96 0.33 -14.23 -4.56
CA LYS A 96 0.72 -15.07 -3.43
C LYS A 96 2.13 -15.63 -3.59
N ASP A 97 2.48 -16.15 -4.76
CA ASP A 97 3.78 -16.81 -4.98
C ASP A 97 4.94 -15.85 -4.78
N ILE A 98 4.83 -14.63 -5.32
CA ILE A 98 5.86 -13.59 -5.13
C ILE A 98 5.92 -13.15 -3.66
N ARG A 99 4.78 -13.02 -2.98
CA ARG A 99 4.76 -12.67 -1.56
C ARG A 99 5.45 -13.72 -0.70
N GLU A 100 5.18 -15.00 -0.92
CA GLU A 100 5.85 -16.11 -0.22
C GLU A 100 7.35 -16.11 -0.49
N PHE A 101 7.76 -15.90 -1.72
CA PHE A 101 9.18 -15.73 -2.06
C PHE A 101 9.80 -14.55 -1.32
N LEU A 102 9.17 -13.40 -1.29
CA LEU A 102 9.70 -12.21 -0.63
C LEU A 102 9.73 -12.35 0.92
N LYS A 103 8.82 -13.11 1.52
CA LYS A 103 8.84 -13.39 2.97
C LYS A 103 10.13 -14.05 3.43
N THR A 104 10.78 -14.83 2.56
CA THR A 104 12.05 -15.49 2.88
C THR A 104 13.25 -14.53 2.94
N ASN A 105 13.09 -13.32 2.42
CA ASN A 105 14.14 -12.30 2.38
C ASN A 105 13.95 -11.29 3.52
N THR A 106 14.91 -11.22 4.43
CA THR A 106 14.88 -10.35 5.61
C THR A 106 14.68 -8.87 5.27
N ALA A 107 15.18 -8.41 4.11
CA ALA A 107 15.02 -7.03 3.66
C ALA A 107 13.57 -6.65 3.31
N PHE A 108 12.73 -7.65 3.03
CA PHE A 108 11.32 -7.47 2.70
C PHE A 108 10.38 -7.83 3.86
N SER A 109 10.89 -8.46 4.92
CA SER A 109 10.08 -9.01 6.01
C SER A 109 9.12 -7.99 6.62
N GLU A 110 9.58 -6.77 6.87
CA GLU A 110 8.75 -5.73 7.47
C GLU A 110 7.61 -5.27 6.53
N ALA A 111 7.91 -5.11 5.24
CA ALA A 111 6.90 -4.75 4.25
C ALA A 111 5.84 -5.86 4.10
N MET A 112 6.27 -7.12 4.10
CA MET A 112 5.38 -8.28 4.04
C MET A 112 4.54 -8.42 5.33
N MET A 113 5.12 -8.19 6.50
CA MET A 113 4.37 -8.19 7.76
C MET A 113 3.33 -7.06 7.82
N ARG A 114 3.65 -5.89 7.30
CA ARG A 114 2.69 -4.79 7.18
C ARG A 114 1.53 -5.16 6.26
N GLN A 115 1.81 -5.78 5.13
CA GLN A 115 0.79 -6.24 4.19
C GLN A 115 -0.13 -7.29 4.82
N ILE A 116 0.43 -8.32 5.49
CA ILE A 116 -0.33 -9.35 6.20
C ILE A 116 -1.26 -8.73 7.23
N ARG A 117 -0.76 -7.79 8.04
CA ARG A 117 -1.58 -7.08 9.02
C ARG A 117 -2.73 -6.33 8.39
N ASN A 118 -2.45 -5.58 7.32
CA ASN A 118 -3.48 -4.83 6.58
C ASN A 118 -4.55 -5.77 6.01
N PHE A 119 -4.15 -6.89 5.43
CA PHE A 119 -5.10 -7.90 4.91
C PHE A 119 -5.95 -8.50 6.02
N GLY A 120 -5.35 -8.87 7.15
CA GLY A 120 -6.09 -9.39 8.30
C GLY A 120 -7.10 -8.39 8.89
N GLU A 121 -6.76 -7.10 8.93
CA GLU A 121 -7.69 -6.04 9.34
C GLU A 121 -8.85 -5.90 8.35
N LYS A 122 -8.57 -5.93 7.05
CA LYS A 122 -9.58 -5.86 6.00
C LYS A 122 -10.49 -7.11 5.98
N ALA A 123 -9.93 -8.29 6.15
CA ALA A 123 -10.72 -9.52 6.27
C ALA A 123 -11.71 -9.43 7.43
N LYS A 124 -11.27 -8.98 8.61
CA LYS A 124 -12.15 -8.77 9.78
C LYS A 124 -13.25 -7.74 9.50
N GLU A 125 -12.92 -6.65 8.81
CA GLU A 125 -13.89 -5.64 8.45
C GLU A 125 -15.00 -6.21 7.55
N TRP A 126 -14.63 -7.00 6.53
CA TRP A 126 -15.58 -7.62 5.63
C TRP A 126 -16.41 -8.72 6.30
N ASP A 127 -15.81 -9.53 7.15
CA ASP A 127 -16.54 -10.51 7.99
C ASP A 127 -17.61 -9.84 8.85
N MET A 128 -17.27 -8.73 9.52
CA MET A 128 -18.24 -7.95 10.29
C MET A 128 -19.37 -7.37 9.42
N ARG A 129 -19.08 -6.91 8.20
CA ARG A 129 -20.08 -6.40 7.27
C ARG A 129 -21.04 -7.51 6.81
N ILE A 130 -20.52 -8.70 6.50
CA ILE A 130 -21.30 -9.89 6.15
C ILE A 130 -22.24 -10.25 7.31
N LYS A 131 -21.69 -10.48 8.51
CA LYS A 131 -22.45 -10.85 9.72
C LYS A 131 -23.52 -9.82 10.07
N ARG A 132 -23.24 -8.54 9.92
CA ARG A 132 -24.22 -7.48 10.17
C ARG A 132 -25.41 -7.57 9.21
N ARG A 133 -25.21 -7.90 7.94
CA ARG A 133 -26.31 -8.09 6.99
C ARG A 133 -27.11 -9.36 7.30
N GLU A 134 -26.43 -10.48 7.56
CA GLU A 134 -27.06 -11.74 7.95
C GLU A 134 -27.92 -11.57 9.21
N ASN A 135 -27.40 -10.93 10.26
CA ASN A 135 -28.13 -10.68 11.51
C ASN A 135 -29.36 -9.78 11.34
N ASN A 136 -29.39 -8.95 10.29
CA ASN A 136 -30.54 -8.11 9.96
C ASN A 136 -31.44 -8.77 8.90
N ASN A 137 -31.25 -10.04 8.56
CA ASN A 137 -31.97 -10.78 7.52
C ASN A 137 -31.92 -10.07 6.16
N LEU A 138 -30.81 -9.41 5.84
CA LEU A 138 -30.56 -8.78 4.56
C LEU A 138 -29.74 -9.71 3.67
N GLU A 139 -30.05 -9.74 2.39
CA GLU A 139 -29.24 -10.46 1.41
C GLU A 139 -27.80 -9.94 1.42
N VAL A 140 -26.82 -10.86 1.45
CA VAL A 140 -25.40 -10.55 1.35
C VAL A 140 -24.99 -10.73 -0.12
N PRO A 141 -24.54 -9.64 -0.80
CA PRO A 141 -24.03 -9.75 -2.16
C PRO A 141 -22.82 -10.69 -2.25
N GLU A 142 -22.73 -11.48 -3.31
CA GLU A 142 -21.63 -12.42 -3.52
C GLU A 142 -20.25 -11.74 -3.51
N GLU A 143 -20.18 -10.50 -3.96
CA GLU A 143 -18.96 -9.67 -3.95
C GLU A 143 -18.39 -9.48 -2.54
N PHE A 144 -19.23 -9.51 -1.49
CA PHE A 144 -18.77 -9.41 -0.10
C PHE A 144 -17.94 -10.63 0.30
N TYR A 145 -18.42 -11.82 -0.06
CA TYR A 145 -17.71 -13.07 0.21
C TYR A 145 -16.41 -13.15 -0.60
N ARG A 146 -16.44 -12.82 -1.89
CA ARG A 146 -15.25 -12.76 -2.73
C ARG A 146 -14.21 -11.78 -2.20
N THR A 147 -14.63 -10.62 -1.70
CA THR A 147 -13.74 -9.62 -1.13
C THR A 147 -13.16 -10.09 0.21
N TYR A 148 -13.97 -10.73 1.04
CA TYR A 148 -13.50 -11.36 2.26
C TYR A 148 -12.44 -12.43 1.97
N GLU A 149 -12.72 -13.36 1.05
CA GLU A 149 -11.80 -14.42 0.66
C GLU A 149 -10.48 -13.87 0.13
N TYR A 150 -10.53 -12.83 -0.71
CA TYR A 150 -9.34 -12.17 -1.22
C TYR A 150 -8.43 -11.64 -0.09
N TYR A 151 -9.01 -11.03 0.94
CA TYR A 151 -8.24 -10.52 2.07
C TYR A 151 -7.88 -11.62 3.09
N ALA A 152 -8.62 -12.70 3.17
CA ALA A 152 -8.34 -13.81 4.07
C ALA A 152 -7.22 -14.73 3.55
N ASP A 153 -6.95 -14.73 2.24
CA ASP A 153 -5.87 -15.51 1.61
C ASP A 153 -4.49 -14.81 1.71
N HIS A 154 -3.96 -14.72 2.93
CA HIS A 154 -2.68 -14.06 3.23
C HIS A 154 -1.62 -14.99 3.85
#